data_c8182798cf860617402a1143d978ed9b
#
_entry.id   c8182798cf860617402a1143d978ed9b
#
_cell.length_a   1.000
_cell.length_b   1.000
_cell.length_c   1.000
_cell.angle_alpha   90.00
_cell.angle_beta   90.00
_cell.angle_gamma   90.00
#
_symmetry.space_group_name_H-M   'P 1'
#
loop_
_entity.id
_entity.type
_entity.pdbx_description
1 polymer ?
#
loop_
_entity_poly.entity_id
_entity_poly.type
_entity_poly.pdbx_seq_one_letter_code
_entity_poly.pdbx_strand_id
1 'polypeptide(L)'
;MKINTTLGLLAGKLSGSILEKMGRGSTLPGKVALKFDKDILSQLAKNYEIVVITGTNGKTLTTALTVGILQEAFGPILTNPSGANMISGITTTFLRAKHSKANRPIAVLEIDEASLSRICDYIKPSLFVVTNIFRDQMDRYGEIYTTYQMILDAIHKVPTATVLLNGDSPLFNSQTLSNPIQYYGFDTEKSEPQLAHYNTEGILCPHCHNILKYKLNTYANLGDYICEHCGFHRPPLTYAVSDLLSLTHRSSNFRIQGQDYHINIGGLYNIYNALAAVSVAGFFGVQAEVIKQGFDRSRAVFGRQETFKIGDKECTLVLIKNPVGATQAIEMIKLAPYPFSLSVLLNANYADGIDTSWIWDADFEQITQMDIPEINAGGVRHSEIARRLRVTGYPAEKITEMAELKEVCQRIKQQETPHAYILATYTAMLEFRELLAQEHLIEKEMH
;
A
#
# COMPACT_ATOMS: atom_id res chain seq x y z
N MET A 1 38.26 0.40 -3.51
CA MET A 1 37.24 1.03 -2.66
C MET A 1 37.87 2.21 -1.95
N LYS A 2 37.21 3.38 -1.87
CA LYS A 2 37.74 4.56 -1.17
C LYS A 2 37.82 4.25 0.34
N ILE A 3 38.82 4.77 1.06
CA ILE A 3 39.00 4.55 2.51
C ILE A 3 37.72 4.90 3.29
N ASN A 4 37.06 6.01 2.94
CA ASN A 4 35.81 6.43 3.57
C ASN A 4 34.68 5.42 3.40
N THR A 5 34.61 4.74 2.27
CA THR A 5 33.61 3.68 2.02
C THR A 5 33.84 2.47 2.92
N THR A 6 35.10 2.06 3.09
CA THR A 6 35.44 0.94 3.99
C THR A 6 35.09 1.27 5.44
N LEU A 7 35.40 2.50 5.89
CA LEU A 7 35.03 3.00 7.21
C LEU A 7 33.49 3.07 7.38
N GLY A 8 32.78 3.57 6.37
CA GLY A 8 31.31 3.64 6.36
C GLY A 8 30.65 2.26 6.45
N LEU A 9 31.18 1.27 5.71
CA LEU A 9 30.72 -0.12 5.77
C LEU A 9 30.93 -0.74 7.15
N LEU A 10 32.13 -0.57 7.74
CA LEU A 10 32.44 -1.08 9.07
C LEU A 10 31.58 -0.43 10.15
N ALA A 11 31.50 0.89 10.15
CA ALA A 11 30.71 1.66 11.12
C ALA A 11 29.20 1.34 11.00
N GLY A 12 28.67 1.24 9.78
CA GLY A 12 27.29 0.85 9.53
C GLY A 12 26.97 -0.57 10.00
N LYS A 13 27.84 -1.55 9.71
CA LYS A 13 27.68 -2.95 10.16
C LYS A 13 27.79 -3.08 11.67
N LEU A 14 28.76 -2.42 12.31
CA LEU A 14 28.93 -2.45 13.76
C LEU A 14 27.70 -1.82 14.48
N SER A 15 27.24 -0.66 14.02
CA SER A 15 26.03 -0.05 14.58
C SER A 15 24.81 -0.92 14.36
N GLY A 16 24.71 -1.61 13.20
CA GLY A 16 23.65 -2.58 12.90
C GLY A 16 23.60 -3.74 13.88
N SER A 17 24.75 -4.38 14.13
CA SER A 17 24.84 -5.53 15.05
C SER A 17 24.53 -5.18 16.51
N ILE A 18 24.87 -3.95 16.95
CA ILE A 18 24.55 -3.47 18.31
C ILE A 18 23.04 -3.26 18.44
N LEU A 19 22.41 -2.65 17.43
CA LEU A 19 20.99 -2.28 17.45
C LEU A 19 20.04 -3.46 17.24
N GLU A 20 20.47 -4.48 16.47
CA GLU A 20 19.75 -5.74 16.36
C GLU A 20 19.56 -6.42 17.73
N LYS A 21 20.60 -6.41 18.55
CA LYS A 21 20.54 -6.92 19.94
C LYS A 21 19.62 -6.09 20.85
N MET A 22 19.31 -4.87 20.46
CA MET A 22 18.43 -3.94 21.22
C MET A 22 17.00 -3.88 20.64
N GLY A 23 16.66 -4.66 19.60
CA GLY A 23 15.34 -4.64 18.95
C GLY A 23 15.01 -3.29 18.31
N ARG A 24 16.01 -2.47 17.95
CA ARG A 24 15.83 -1.11 17.40
C ARG A 24 16.71 -0.92 16.15
N GLY A 25 16.25 -0.10 15.20
CA GLY A 25 17.17 0.51 14.21
C GLY A 25 17.04 0.04 12.77
N SER A 26 15.86 0.17 12.15
CA SER A 26 15.71 -0.02 10.70
C SER A 26 16.48 1.01 9.85
N THR A 27 16.81 2.19 10.38
CA THR A 27 17.40 3.30 9.59
C THR A 27 18.75 3.82 10.10
N LEU A 28 19.10 3.59 11.38
CA LEU A 28 20.30 4.16 11.99
C LEU A 28 21.62 3.68 11.36
N PRO A 29 21.81 2.38 11.03
CA PRO A 29 23.02 1.93 10.35
C PRO A 29 23.30 2.67 9.04
N GLY A 30 22.24 2.87 8.23
CA GLY A 30 22.35 3.64 6.99
C GLY A 30 22.66 5.11 7.22
N LYS A 31 22.07 5.73 8.26
CA LYS A 31 22.42 7.13 8.64
C LYS A 31 23.90 7.27 9.01
N VAL A 32 24.44 6.29 9.76
CA VAL A 32 25.86 6.27 10.13
C VAL A 32 26.73 6.11 8.89
N ALA A 33 26.46 5.12 8.06
CA ALA A 33 27.23 4.84 6.85
C ALA A 33 27.26 6.05 5.88
N LEU A 34 26.12 6.69 5.65
CA LEU A 34 25.98 7.88 4.80
C LEU A 34 26.75 9.13 5.33
N LYS A 35 27.04 9.20 6.63
CA LYS A 35 27.92 10.25 7.19
C LYS A 35 29.38 10.08 6.78
N PHE A 36 29.84 8.85 6.63
CA PHE A 36 31.22 8.55 6.21
C PHE A 36 31.39 8.62 4.69
N ASP A 37 30.40 8.10 3.96
CA ASP A 37 30.42 8.10 2.49
C ASP A 37 29.00 8.31 1.95
N LYS A 38 28.75 9.46 1.34
CA LYS A 38 27.44 9.81 0.76
C LYS A 38 27.08 8.92 -0.43
N ASP A 39 28.08 8.38 -1.12
CA ASP A 39 27.92 7.55 -2.31
C ASP A 39 27.89 6.04 -2.00
N ILE A 40 27.91 5.65 -0.72
CA ILE A 40 27.98 4.26 -0.29
C ILE A 40 26.83 3.41 -0.87
N LEU A 41 25.62 4.00 -0.97
CA LEU A 41 24.46 3.32 -1.54
C LEU A 41 24.68 2.91 -3.00
N SER A 42 25.30 3.76 -3.81
CA SER A 42 25.64 3.44 -5.21
C SER A 42 26.56 2.23 -5.34
N GLN A 43 27.49 2.08 -4.41
CA GLN A 43 28.43 0.95 -4.42
C GLN A 43 27.77 -0.34 -3.96
N LEU A 44 26.92 -0.26 -2.93
CA LEU A 44 26.19 -1.41 -2.40
C LEU A 44 25.14 -1.95 -3.39
N ALA A 45 24.47 -1.06 -4.11
CA ALA A 45 23.38 -1.39 -5.03
C ALA A 45 23.87 -1.83 -6.44
N LYS A 46 25.13 -1.59 -6.79
CA LYS A 46 25.68 -1.68 -8.16
C LYS A 46 25.38 -2.99 -8.88
N ASN A 47 25.38 -4.11 -8.15
CA ASN A 47 25.25 -5.45 -8.75
C ASN A 47 23.84 -6.00 -8.71
N TYR A 48 22.89 -5.24 -8.15
CA TYR A 48 21.49 -5.68 -8.02
C TYR A 48 20.68 -5.29 -9.25
N GLU A 49 19.77 -6.16 -9.64
CA GLU A 49 18.64 -5.81 -10.46
C GLU A 49 17.55 -5.24 -9.55
N ILE A 50 17.19 -3.98 -9.75
CA ILE A 50 16.39 -3.23 -8.78
C ILE A 50 15.01 -2.96 -9.35
N VAL A 51 13.99 -3.39 -8.64
CA VAL A 51 12.58 -3.02 -8.82
C VAL A 51 12.23 -1.99 -7.74
N VAL A 52 11.65 -0.88 -8.14
CA VAL A 52 11.14 0.14 -7.23
C VAL A 52 9.62 0.14 -7.28
N ILE A 53 8.98 0.07 -6.12
CA ILE A 53 7.52 0.16 -5.97
C ILE A 53 7.21 1.45 -5.19
N THR A 54 6.38 2.31 -5.80
CA THR A 54 5.99 3.61 -5.24
C THR A 54 4.51 3.91 -5.52
N GLY A 55 3.97 4.98 -4.94
CA GLY A 55 2.58 5.41 -5.08
C GLY A 55 1.88 5.55 -3.72
N THR A 56 0.71 6.14 -3.66
CA THR A 56 0.03 6.51 -2.41
C THR A 56 -0.40 5.29 -1.59
N ASN A 57 -1.18 4.38 -2.19
CA ASN A 57 -1.72 3.20 -1.52
C ASN A 57 -1.18 1.91 -2.15
N GLY A 58 -1.11 0.84 -1.35
CA GLY A 58 -0.78 -0.50 -1.83
C GLY A 58 0.71 -0.82 -1.93
N LYS A 59 1.64 0.12 -1.75
CA LYS A 59 3.10 -0.10 -1.84
C LYS A 59 3.56 -1.35 -1.09
N THR A 60 3.26 -1.41 0.20
CA THR A 60 3.73 -2.49 1.09
C THR A 60 3.20 -3.87 0.67
N LEU A 61 1.90 -3.95 0.35
CA LEU A 61 1.32 -5.23 -0.06
C LEU A 61 1.84 -5.65 -1.44
N THR A 62 1.91 -4.72 -2.41
CA THR A 62 2.49 -5.00 -3.73
C THR A 62 3.93 -5.47 -3.61
N THR A 63 4.74 -4.83 -2.73
CA THR A 63 6.11 -5.25 -2.46
C THR A 63 6.16 -6.66 -1.89
N ALA A 64 5.35 -6.96 -0.88
CA ALA A 64 5.32 -8.28 -0.24
C ALA A 64 4.89 -9.39 -1.22
N LEU A 65 3.84 -9.17 -2.00
CA LEU A 65 3.38 -10.12 -3.04
C LEU A 65 4.45 -10.32 -4.11
N THR A 66 5.08 -9.24 -4.58
CA THR A 66 6.18 -9.30 -5.55
C THR A 66 7.37 -10.09 -5.01
N VAL A 67 7.78 -9.81 -3.77
CA VAL A 67 8.86 -10.54 -3.11
C VAL A 67 8.51 -12.02 -2.98
N GLY A 68 7.30 -12.36 -2.55
CA GLY A 68 6.84 -13.74 -2.44
C GLY A 68 6.96 -14.50 -3.77
N ILE A 69 6.49 -13.91 -4.86
CA ILE A 69 6.57 -14.51 -6.20
C ILE A 69 8.03 -14.65 -6.68
N LEU A 70 8.80 -13.56 -6.60
CA LEU A 70 10.18 -13.59 -7.11
C LEU A 70 11.09 -14.47 -6.25
N GLN A 71 10.79 -14.64 -4.97
CA GLN A 71 11.51 -15.54 -4.08
C GLN A 71 11.30 -17.02 -4.45
N GLU A 72 10.09 -17.39 -4.89
CA GLU A 72 9.84 -18.73 -5.43
C GLU A 72 10.60 -18.98 -6.73
N ALA A 73 10.68 -17.97 -7.61
CA ALA A 73 11.32 -18.10 -8.91
C ALA A 73 12.85 -18.07 -8.85
N PHE A 74 13.43 -17.19 -8.01
CA PHE A 74 14.86 -16.83 -8.07
C PHE A 74 15.60 -17.02 -6.75
N GLY A 75 14.93 -17.46 -5.68
CA GLY A 75 15.53 -17.56 -4.34
C GLY A 75 15.54 -16.22 -3.60
N PRO A 76 16.46 -16.00 -2.67
CA PRO A 76 16.41 -14.85 -1.75
C PRO A 76 16.35 -13.50 -2.47
N ILE A 77 15.35 -12.69 -2.17
CA ILE A 77 15.14 -11.34 -2.67
C ILE A 77 15.49 -10.34 -1.56
N LEU A 78 16.25 -9.30 -1.92
CA LEU A 78 16.51 -8.19 -1.00
C LEU A 78 15.31 -7.23 -0.99
N THR A 79 14.80 -6.92 0.20
CA THR A 79 13.71 -5.95 0.36
C THR A 79 13.90 -5.15 1.66
N ASN A 80 13.41 -3.92 1.68
CA ASN A 80 13.43 -3.10 2.88
C ASN A 80 12.21 -3.41 3.76
N PRO A 81 12.36 -3.36 5.10
CA PRO A 81 11.24 -3.48 6.02
C PRO A 81 10.22 -2.36 5.80
N SER A 82 8.94 -2.64 6.10
CA SER A 82 7.87 -1.64 6.06
C SER A 82 8.27 -0.37 6.86
N GLY A 83 8.00 0.80 6.30
CA GLY A 83 8.37 2.09 6.87
C GLY A 83 9.84 2.50 6.72
N ALA A 84 10.73 1.63 6.24
CA ALA A 84 12.15 1.96 5.96
C ALA A 84 12.37 2.42 4.50
N ASN A 85 11.48 3.27 3.98
CA ASN A 85 11.33 3.65 2.57
C ASN A 85 12.05 4.96 2.19
N MET A 86 12.89 5.50 3.09
CA MET A 86 13.77 6.65 2.85
C MET A 86 15.22 6.20 2.64
N ILE A 87 16.08 7.10 2.14
CA ILE A 87 17.48 6.81 1.77
C ILE A 87 18.26 6.06 2.88
N SER A 88 18.08 6.43 4.14
CA SER A 88 18.77 5.77 5.27
C SER A 88 18.28 4.34 5.51
N GLY A 89 16.98 4.08 5.33
CA GLY A 89 16.40 2.74 5.41
C GLY A 89 16.88 1.86 4.26
N ILE A 90 16.82 2.35 3.03
CA ILE A 90 17.33 1.67 1.84
C ILE A 90 18.82 1.36 1.99
N THR A 91 19.64 2.32 2.45
CA THR A 91 21.07 2.07 2.72
C THR A 91 21.27 0.99 3.78
N THR A 92 20.47 0.98 4.86
CA THR A 92 20.53 -0.06 5.89
C THR A 92 20.22 -1.43 5.30
N THR A 93 19.22 -1.51 4.44
CA THR A 93 18.81 -2.75 3.74
C THR A 93 19.99 -3.35 2.96
N PHE A 94 20.67 -2.55 2.15
CA PHE A 94 21.83 -3.02 1.41
C PHE A 94 23.04 -3.34 2.30
N LEU A 95 23.24 -2.62 3.40
CA LEU A 95 24.31 -2.93 4.38
C LEU A 95 24.13 -4.30 5.06
N ARG A 96 22.87 -4.69 5.31
CA ARG A 96 22.49 -5.96 5.93
C ARG A 96 22.38 -7.10 4.93
N ALA A 97 22.42 -6.82 3.64
CA ALA A 97 22.31 -7.83 2.60
C ALA A 97 23.40 -8.91 2.79
N LYS A 98 22.98 -10.16 2.87
CA LYS A 98 23.89 -11.29 2.83
C LYS A 98 24.39 -11.45 1.40
N HIS A 99 25.66 -11.87 1.24
CA HIS A 99 26.21 -12.15 -0.09
C HIS A 99 25.33 -13.17 -0.81
N SER A 100 24.70 -12.76 -1.88
CA SER A 100 23.98 -13.65 -2.78
C SER A 100 24.99 -14.37 -3.68
N LYS A 101 24.79 -15.69 -3.87
CA LYS A 101 25.52 -16.46 -4.86
C LYS A 101 24.99 -16.25 -6.29
N ALA A 102 23.85 -15.56 -6.45
CA ALA A 102 23.27 -15.25 -7.74
C ALA A 102 24.18 -14.27 -8.50
N ASN A 103 24.32 -14.49 -9.80
CA ASN A 103 25.16 -13.65 -10.67
C ASN A 103 24.62 -12.20 -10.73
N ARG A 104 23.31 -12.05 -10.57
CA ARG A 104 22.59 -10.76 -10.53
C ARG A 104 21.45 -10.85 -9.51
N PRO A 105 21.70 -10.54 -8.24
CA PRO A 105 20.67 -10.60 -7.21
C PRO A 105 19.60 -9.52 -7.45
N ILE A 106 18.35 -9.85 -7.09
CA ILE A 106 17.21 -8.94 -7.25
C ILE A 106 16.95 -8.22 -5.93
N ALA A 107 16.67 -6.92 -6.02
CA ALA A 107 16.17 -6.10 -4.93
C ALA A 107 14.80 -5.53 -5.30
N VAL A 108 13.80 -5.73 -4.45
CA VAL A 108 12.48 -5.12 -4.56
C VAL A 108 12.33 -4.13 -3.43
N LEU A 109 12.25 -2.84 -3.78
CA LEU A 109 12.31 -1.75 -2.82
C LEU A 109 11.01 -0.96 -2.82
N GLU A 110 10.38 -0.87 -1.65
CA GLU A 110 9.33 0.12 -1.38
C GLU A 110 9.98 1.47 -1.15
N ILE A 111 9.66 2.48 -1.95
CA ILE A 111 10.22 3.82 -1.82
C ILE A 111 9.09 4.85 -1.75
N ASP A 112 9.23 5.76 -0.78
CA ASP A 112 8.37 6.92 -0.62
C ASP A 112 8.54 7.92 -1.78
N GLU A 113 7.45 8.49 -2.27
CA GLU A 113 7.40 9.33 -3.46
C GLU A 113 8.34 10.54 -3.36
N ALA A 114 8.37 11.19 -2.19
CA ALA A 114 9.23 12.37 -1.96
C ALA A 114 10.72 12.01 -1.87
N SER A 115 11.05 10.76 -1.53
CA SER A 115 12.43 10.28 -1.44
C SER A 115 12.96 9.70 -2.74
N LEU A 116 12.07 9.33 -3.67
CA LEU A 116 12.38 8.53 -4.85
C LEU A 116 13.41 9.22 -5.76
N SER A 117 13.18 10.48 -6.11
CA SER A 117 14.07 11.21 -7.00
C SER A 117 15.50 11.30 -6.45
N ARG A 118 15.64 11.55 -5.14
CA ARG A 118 16.94 11.59 -4.46
C ARG A 118 17.62 10.23 -4.39
N ILE A 119 16.86 9.16 -4.20
CA ILE A 119 17.41 7.79 -4.15
C ILE A 119 17.90 7.37 -5.54
N CYS A 120 17.22 7.79 -6.62
CA CYS A 120 17.65 7.53 -8.00
C CYS A 120 18.95 8.23 -8.41
N ASP A 121 19.48 9.16 -7.61
CA ASP A 121 20.86 9.66 -7.79
C ASP A 121 21.90 8.58 -7.48
N TYR A 122 21.55 7.61 -6.63
CA TYR A 122 22.46 6.56 -6.12
C TYR A 122 22.17 5.16 -6.67
N ILE A 123 20.92 4.86 -7.02
CA ILE A 123 20.55 3.56 -7.59
C ILE A 123 19.99 3.72 -9.00
N LYS A 124 20.06 2.65 -9.80
CA LYS A 124 19.52 2.63 -11.16
C LYS A 124 18.52 1.46 -11.27
N PRO A 125 17.24 1.70 -11.01
CA PRO A 125 16.21 0.67 -11.19
C PRO A 125 16.14 0.18 -12.62
N SER A 126 15.86 -1.12 -12.81
CA SER A 126 15.46 -1.68 -14.11
C SER A 126 13.95 -1.57 -14.34
N LEU A 127 13.19 -1.48 -13.24
CA LEU A 127 11.73 -1.38 -13.28
C LEU A 127 11.23 -0.41 -12.20
N PHE A 128 10.40 0.56 -12.60
CA PHE A 128 9.56 1.34 -11.73
C PHE A 128 8.13 0.79 -11.78
N VAL A 129 7.50 0.64 -10.63
CA VAL A 129 6.09 0.26 -10.47
C VAL A 129 5.39 1.37 -9.72
N VAL A 130 4.40 1.99 -10.36
CA VAL A 130 3.59 3.04 -9.73
C VAL A 130 2.18 2.50 -9.51
N THR A 131 1.77 2.38 -8.26
CA THR A 131 0.49 1.75 -7.91
C THR A 131 -0.70 2.66 -8.18
N ASN A 132 -0.73 3.82 -7.54
CA ASN A 132 -1.75 4.84 -7.67
C ASN A 132 -1.26 6.14 -7.04
N ILE A 133 -1.95 7.25 -7.34
CA ILE A 133 -1.77 8.53 -6.66
C ILE A 133 -3.16 9.04 -6.30
N PHE A 134 -3.40 9.17 -5.00
CA PHE A 134 -4.59 9.74 -4.40
C PHE A 134 -4.22 10.85 -3.42
N ARG A 135 -5.16 11.67 -3.03
CA ARG A 135 -4.95 12.64 -1.95
C ARG A 135 -4.57 11.91 -0.68
N ASP A 136 -3.43 12.28 -0.10
CA ASP A 136 -2.86 11.69 1.11
C ASP A 136 -1.98 12.72 1.79
N GLN A 137 -2.19 12.99 3.08
CA GLN A 137 -1.36 13.91 3.88
C GLN A 137 -0.97 15.16 3.10
N MET A 138 -1.96 15.97 2.65
CA MET A 138 -1.72 17.14 1.82
C MET A 138 -0.79 18.18 2.47
N ASP A 139 -0.74 18.20 3.78
CA ASP A 139 0.21 18.97 4.59
C ASP A 139 1.67 18.54 4.38
N ARG A 140 1.92 17.30 3.94
CA ARG A 140 3.25 16.72 3.74
C ARG A 140 3.67 16.62 2.27
N TYR A 141 2.77 16.22 1.38
CA TYR A 141 3.09 15.92 -0.03
C TYR A 141 2.50 16.94 -1.01
N GLY A 142 1.60 17.80 -0.56
CA GLY A 142 0.87 18.71 -1.44
C GLY A 142 -0.18 17.96 -2.30
N GLU A 143 -0.52 18.57 -3.42
CA GLU A 143 -1.52 18.02 -4.33
C GLU A 143 -1.00 16.83 -5.15
N ILE A 144 -1.91 16.03 -5.70
CA ILE A 144 -1.64 14.82 -6.50
C ILE A 144 -0.67 15.06 -7.65
N TYR A 145 -0.76 16.22 -8.31
CA TYR A 145 0.15 16.59 -9.42
C TYR A 145 1.58 16.81 -8.95
N THR A 146 1.76 17.36 -7.76
CA THR A 146 3.10 17.53 -7.14
C THR A 146 3.71 16.17 -6.83
N THR A 147 2.93 15.27 -6.24
CA THR A 147 3.38 13.91 -5.96
C THR A 147 3.74 13.16 -7.25
N TYR A 148 2.92 13.30 -8.30
CA TYR A 148 3.24 12.70 -9.60
C TYR A 148 4.52 13.27 -10.20
N GLN A 149 4.73 14.58 -10.12
CA GLN A 149 5.95 15.23 -10.62
C GLN A 149 7.20 14.70 -9.90
N MET A 150 7.15 14.47 -8.59
CA MET A 150 8.27 13.86 -7.86
C MET A 150 8.63 12.46 -8.40
N ILE A 151 7.63 11.67 -8.77
CA ILE A 151 7.84 10.35 -9.39
C ILE A 151 8.41 10.50 -10.80
N LEU A 152 7.88 11.41 -11.62
CA LEU A 152 8.39 11.68 -12.96
C LEU A 152 9.86 12.15 -12.94
N ASP A 153 10.23 13.01 -12.00
CA ASP A 153 11.61 13.48 -11.82
C ASP A 153 12.59 12.31 -11.54
N ALA A 154 12.11 11.29 -10.81
CA ALA A 154 12.90 10.09 -10.58
C ALA A 154 13.02 9.21 -11.84
N ILE A 155 11.91 9.00 -12.56
CA ILE A 155 11.86 8.20 -13.78
C ILE A 155 12.78 8.81 -14.86
N HIS A 156 12.74 10.12 -15.04
CA HIS A 156 13.58 10.84 -15.99
C HIS A 156 15.10 10.69 -15.73
N LYS A 157 15.51 10.43 -14.47
CA LYS A 157 16.91 10.13 -14.14
C LYS A 157 17.39 8.76 -14.61
N VAL A 158 16.46 7.87 -15.00
CA VAL A 158 16.76 6.50 -15.42
C VAL A 158 15.97 6.16 -16.69
N PRO A 159 16.26 6.79 -17.83
CA PRO A 159 15.47 6.66 -19.07
C PRO A 159 15.47 5.25 -19.66
N THR A 160 16.41 4.39 -19.25
CA THR A 160 16.49 2.98 -19.69
C THR A 160 15.60 2.03 -18.89
N ALA A 161 15.08 2.48 -17.74
CA ALA A 161 14.20 1.66 -16.93
C ALA A 161 12.83 1.48 -17.58
N THR A 162 12.25 0.31 -17.48
CA THR A 162 10.83 0.11 -17.80
C THR A 162 9.97 0.75 -16.72
N VAL A 163 8.85 1.34 -17.09
CA VAL A 163 7.88 1.94 -16.17
C VAL A 163 6.56 1.18 -16.27
N LEU A 164 6.16 0.56 -15.20
CA LEU A 164 4.90 -0.17 -15.06
C LEU A 164 3.89 0.72 -14.33
N LEU A 165 2.87 1.18 -15.04
CA LEU A 165 1.88 2.14 -14.59
C LEU A 165 0.48 1.49 -14.49
N ASN A 166 -0.30 1.93 -13.52
CA ASN A 166 -1.72 1.62 -13.49
C ASN A 166 -2.45 2.39 -14.61
N GLY A 167 -2.76 1.69 -15.71
CA GLY A 167 -3.40 2.29 -16.90
C GLY A 167 -4.82 2.79 -16.65
N ASP A 168 -5.46 2.32 -15.57
CA ASP A 168 -6.81 2.75 -15.18
C ASP A 168 -6.82 4.15 -14.53
N SER A 169 -5.66 4.72 -14.20
CA SER A 169 -5.53 6.09 -13.71
C SER A 169 -5.29 7.07 -14.85
N PRO A 170 -6.20 8.04 -15.10
CA PRO A 170 -6.01 9.04 -16.14
C PRO A 170 -4.74 9.86 -15.97
N LEU A 171 -4.29 10.05 -14.74
CA LEU A 171 -3.10 10.82 -14.40
C LEU A 171 -1.83 10.22 -15.03
N PHE A 172 -1.71 8.89 -15.03
CA PHE A 172 -0.49 8.22 -15.50
C PHE A 172 -0.32 8.21 -17.02
N ASN A 173 -1.40 8.44 -17.77
CA ASN A 173 -1.34 8.60 -19.24
C ASN A 173 -1.32 10.09 -19.66
N SER A 174 -1.24 11.01 -18.70
CA SER A 174 -1.28 12.46 -18.96
C SER A 174 0.05 13.02 -19.49
N GLN A 175 1.16 12.30 -19.33
CA GLN A 175 2.51 12.72 -19.70
C GLN A 175 3.19 11.69 -20.60
N THR A 176 3.98 12.18 -21.56
CA THR A 176 4.80 11.32 -22.41
C THR A 176 6.16 11.08 -21.74
N LEU A 177 6.53 9.80 -21.60
CA LEU A 177 7.83 9.39 -21.10
C LEU A 177 8.69 8.84 -22.22
N SER A 178 10.01 9.03 -22.10
CA SER A 178 11.00 8.40 -23.02
C SER A 178 11.28 6.94 -22.66
N ASN A 179 10.87 6.50 -21.50
CA ASN A 179 11.04 5.15 -20.98
C ASN A 179 10.14 4.14 -21.72
N PRO A 180 10.51 2.87 -21.81
CA PRO A 180 9.57 1.80 -22.16
C PRO A 180 8.44 1.75 -21.10
N ILE A 181 7.18 1.82 -21.54
CA ILE A 181 6.02 1.83 -20.64
C ILE A 181 5.23 0.54 -20.83
N GLN A 182 4.79 -0.04 -19.72
CA GLN A 182 3.79 -1.09 -19.67
C GLN A 182 2.65 -0.65 -18.76
N TYR A 183 1.41 -0.97 -19.16
CA TYR A 183 0.22 -0.62 -18.38
C TYR A 183 -0.47 -1.87 -17.85
N TYR A 184 -0.94 -1.79 -16.61
CA TYR A 184 -1.80 -2.79 -16.02
C TYR A 184 -3.13 -2.18 -15.58
N GLY A 185 -4.19 -2.96 -15.51
CA GLY A 185 -5.52 -2.49 -15.11
C GLY A 185 -6.59 -3.57 -15.25
N PHE A 186 -7.84 -3.18 -15.12
CA PHE A 186 -8.99 -4.06 -15.29
C PHE A 186 -9.57 -3.94 -16.69
N ASP A 187 -9.88 -5.08 -17.29
CA ASP A 187 -10.54 -5.18 -18.60
C ASP A 187 -11.70 -6.18 -18.54
N THR A 188 -12.48 -6.09 -17.48
CA THR A 188 -13.69 -6.87 -17.26
C THR A 188 -14.86 -6.33 -18.08
N GLU A 189 -16.07 -6.85 -17.86
CA GLU A 189 -17.28 -6.39 -18.57
C GLU A 189 -17.44 -4.86 -18.48
N LYS A 190 -17.76 -4.24 -19.63
CA LYS A 190 -17.91 -2.81 -19.80
C LYS A 190 -19.38 -2.43 -19.95
N SER A 191 -19.71 -1.27 -19.46
CA SER A 191 -21.03 -0.65 -19.64
C SER A 191 -20.99 0.52 -20.62
N GLU A 192 -22.12 1.10 -20.89
CA GLU A 192 -22.20 2.41 -21.53
C GLU A 192 -21.44 3.44 -20.68
N PRO A 193 -20.74 4.40 -21.32
CA PRO A 193 -19.92 5.37 -20.59
C PRO A 193 -20.74 6.19 -19.59
N GLN A 194 -20.36 6.11 -18.33
CA GLN A 194 -20.96 6.87 -17.21
C GLN A 194 -20.04 8.02 -16.80
N LEU A 195 -20.59 9.11 -16.28
CA LEU A 195 -19.80 10.21 -15.73
C LEU A 195 -18.91 9.71 -14.58
N ALA A 196 -17.74 10.33 -14.43
CA ALA A 196 -16.87 10.13 -13.28
C ALA A 196 -17.63 10.35 -11.95
N HIS A 197 -17.29 9.54 -10.94
CA HIS A 197 -17.84 9.73 -9.61
C HIS A 197 -17.25 10.99 -8.97
N TYR A 198 -18.09 11.73 -8.22
CA TYR A 198 -17.65 12.89 -7.45
C TYR A 198 -16.90 12.49 -6.17
N ASN A 199 -16.21 13.45 -5.57
CA ASN A 199 -15.45 13.30 -4.32
C ASN A 199 -14.22 12.35 -4.40
N THR A 200 -13.67 12.17 -5.58
CA THR A 200 -12.44 11.39 -5.79
C THR A 200 -11.60 12.01 -6.91
N GLU A 201 -10.43 11.45 -7.17
CA GLU A 201 -9.56 11.85 -8.29
C GLU A 201 -10.12 11.35 -9.64
N GLY A 202 -9.49 11.74 -10.75
CA GLY A 202 -9.84 11.26 -12.09
C GLY A 202 -11.18 11.77 -12.63
N ILE A 203 -11.67 12.90 -12.13
CA ILE A 203 -12.91 13.51 -12.62
C ILE A 203 -12.68 14.26 -13.93
N LEU A 204 -11.62 15.06 -13.98
CA LEU A 204 -11.32 15.93 -15.11
C LEU A 204 -10.27 15.32 -16.03
N CYS A 205 -10.46 15.48 -17.32
CA CYS A 205 -9.46 15.16 -18.33
C CYS A 205 -8.20 15.99 -18.10
N PRO A 206 -7.01 15.37 -17.97
CA PRO A 206 -5.78 16.11 -17.75
C PRO A 206 -5.35 16.98 -18.92
N HIS A 207 -5.93 16.77 -20.14
CA HIS A 207 -5.59 17.53 -21.34
C HIS A 207 -6.51 18.73 -21.58
N CYS A 208 -7.82 18.59 -21.37
CA CYS A 208 -8.80 19.64 -21.74
C CYS A 208 -9.75 20.02 -20.62
N HIS A 209 -9.59 19.45 -19.42
CA HIS A 209 -10.38 19.72 -18.21
C HIS A 209 -11.90 19.45 -18.32
N ASN A 210 -12.36 18.76 -19.37
CA ASN A 210 -13.74 18.27 -19.43
C ASN A 210 -13.90 17.04 -18.52
N ILE A 211 -15.12 16.80 -18.05
CA ILE A 211 -15.42 15.65 -17.20
C ILE A 211 -15.21 14.36 -18.01
N LEU A 212 -14.48 13.42 -17.42
CA LEU A 212 -14.25 12.09 -17.97
C LEU A 212 -15.50 11.23 -17.84
N LYS A 213 -15.65 10.29 -18.77
CA LYS A 213 -16.59 9.17 -18.68
C LYS A 213 -15.83 7.85 -18.56
N TYR A 214 -16.49 6.88 -17.96
CA TYR A 214 -15.93 5.56 -17.70
C TYR A 214 -16.85 4.47 -18.25
N LYS A 215 -16.32 3.58 -19.08
CA LYS A 215 -16.99 2.35 -19.51
C LYS A 215 -16.88 1.25 -18.46
N LEU A 216 -15.83 1.31 -17.65
CA LEU A 216 -15.59 0.52 -16.47
C LEU A 216 -15.03 1.46 -15.40
N ASN A 217 -15.66 1.52 -14.24
CA ASN A 217 -15.16 2.23 -13.07
C ASN A 217 -15.09 1.24 -11.90
N THR A 218 -13.89 0.86 -11.49
CA THR A 218 -13.69 -0.14 -10.44
C THR A 218 -13.86 0.48 -9.05
N TYR A 219 -13.10 1.52 -8.76
CA TYR A 219 -13.23 2.36 -7.58
C TYR A 219 -12.43 3.67 -7.77
N ALA A 220 -12.80 4.73 -7.08
CA ALA A 220 -12.09 6.01 -7.06
C ALA A 220 -11.68 6.51 -8.46
N ASN A 221 -12.57 6.33 -9.45
CA ASN A 221 -12.33 6.68 -10.86
C ASN A 221 -11.06 6.03 -11.44
N LEU A 222 -10.78 4.77 -11.08
CA LEU A 222 -9.87 3.91 -11.78
C LEU A 222 -10.65 3.00 -12.74
N GLY A 223 -10.25 2.94 -14.02
CA GLY A 223 -10.94 2.08 -15.00
C GLY A 223 -10.74 2.49 -16.45
N ASP A 224 -11.69 2.10 -17.30
CA ASP A 224 -11.67 2.38 -18.73
C ASP A 224 -12.29 3.75 -19.03
N TYR A 225 -11.46 4.80 -18.90
CA TYR A 225 -11.87 6.19 -19.08
C TYR A 225 -11.77 6.65 -20.53
N ILE A 226 -12.62 7.63 -20.85
CA ILE A 226 -12.63 8.36 -22.12
C ILE A 226 -13.04 9.83 -21.92
N CYS A 227 -12.39 10.73 -22.63
CA CYS A 227 -12.82 12.10 -22.80
C CYS A 227 -13.47 12.27 -24.17
N GLU A 228 -14.77 12.44 -24.22
CA GLU A 228 -15.50 12.63 -25.49
C GLU A 228 -15.15 13.96 -26.20
N HIS A 229 -14.58 14.94 -25.47
CA HIS A 229 -14.24 16.23 -26.03
C HIS A 229 -12.92 16.23 -26.80
N CYS A 230 -11.84 15.64 -26.25
CA CYS A 230 -10.51 15.66 -26.90
C CYS A 230 -9.99 14.28 -27.32
N GLY A 231 -10.76 13.22 -27.11
CA GLY A 231 -10.38 11.86 -27.47
C GLY A 231 -9.36 11.20 -26.53
N PHE A 232 -8.96 11.87 -25.43
CA PHE A 232 -8.10 11.27 -24.41
C PHE A 232 -8.77 10.04 -23.83
N HIS A 233 -8.07 8.90 -23.78
CA HIS A 233 -8.63 7.62 -23.34
C HIS A 233 -7.57 6.75 -22.67
N ARG A 234 -8.00 5.69 -22.02
CA ARG A 234 -7.14 4.69 -21.38
C ARG A 234 -6.21 4.05 -22.40
N PRO A 235 -4.89 3.93 -22.09
CA PRO A 235 -3.96 3.23 -22.95
C PRO A 235 -4.24 1.72 -22.98
N PRO A 236 -3.77 1.00 -24.05
CA PRO A 236 -3.83 -0.46 -24.06
C PRO A 236 -3.10 -1.08 -22.89
N LEU A 237 -3.71 -2.06 -22.25
CA LEU A 237 -3.13 -2.75 -21.09
C LEU A 237 -2.21 -3.89 -21.56
N THR A 238 -1.02 -3.97 -20.94
CA THR A 238 -0.10 -5.10 -21.10
C THR A 238 -0.54 -6.27 -20.23
N TYR A 239 -1.00 -5.96 -19.01
CA TYR A 239 -1.52 -6.93 -18.06
C TYR A 239 -2.92 -6.51 -17.60
N ALA A 240 -3.90 -7.40 -17.77
CA ALA A 240 -5.28 -7.06 -17.45
C ALA A 240 -5.96 -8.16 -16.62
N VAL A 241 -6.72 -7.74 -15.60
CA VAL A 241 -7.73 -8.59 -15.01
C VAL A 241 -8.90 -8.66 -15.98
N SER A 242 -9.12 -9.83 -16.58
CA SER A 242 -10.23 -10.07 -17.53
C SER A 242 -11.52 -10.46 -16.84
N ASP A 243 -11.43 -11.14 -15.70
CA ASP A 243 -12.58 -11.65 -14.96
C ASP A 243 -12.38 -11.53 -13.46
N LEU A 244 -13.42 -11.09 -12.77
CA LEU A 244 -13.54 -11.16 -11.32
C LEU A 244 -14.38 -12.41 -10.97
N LEU A 245 -13.72 -13.50 -10.59
CA LEU A 245 -14.38 -14.80 -10.37
C LEU A 245 -15.13 -14.83 -9.03
N SER A 246 -14.53 -14.30 -7.98
CA SER A 246 -15.19 -14.07 -6.69
C SER A 246 -14.45 -13.03 -5.86
N LEU A 247 -15.19 -12.29 -5.06
CA LEU A 247 -14.68 -11.29 -4.14
C LEU A 247 -15.37 -11.43 -2.79
N THR A 248 -14.60 -11.60 -1.74
CA THR A 248 -15.10 -11.66 -0.36
C THR A 248 -14.35 -10.67 0.52
N HIS A 249 -14.74 -10.54 1.77
CA HIS A 249 -14.01 -9.75 2.76
C HIS A 249 -12.63 -10.33 3.13
N ARG A 250 -12.32 -11.59 2.74
CA ARG A 250 -11.08 -12.30 3.12
C ARG A 250 -10.27 -12.83 1.96
N SER A 251 -10.86 -12.95 0.79
CA SER A 251 -10.18 -13.55 -0.36
C SER A 251 -10.71 -12.99 -1.66
N SER A 252 -9.89 -13.09 -2.69
CA SER A 252 -10.24 -12.67 -4.05
C SER A 252 -9.76 -13.72 -5.05
N ASN A 253 -10.65 -14.09 -6.00
CA ASN A 253 -10.32 -14.92 -7.14
C ASN A 253 -10.54 -14.13 -8.43
N PHE A 254 -9.57 -14.11 -9.30
CA PHE A 254 -9.58 -13.32 -10.52
C PHE A 254 -8.74 -13.96 -11.61
N ARG A 255 -8.97 -13.55 -12.86
CA ARG A 255 -8.24 -14.05 -14.04
C ARG A 255 -7.40 -12.97 -14.66
N ILE A 256 -6.11 -13.28 -14.95
CA ILE A 256 -5.18 -12.44 -15.69
C ILE A 256 -4.60 -13.25 -16.84
N GLN A 257 -4.69 -12.73 -18.09
CA GLN A 257 -4.14 -13.38 -19.27
C GLN A 257 -4.53 -14.86 -19.40
N GLY A 258 -5.80 -15.21 -19.10
CA GLY A 258 -6.33 -16.55 -19.17
C GLY A 258 -5.95 -17.50 -18.04
N GLN A 259 -5.21 -17.01 -17.00
CA GLN A 259 -4.83 -17.78 -15.82
C GLN A 259 -5.62 -17.32 -14.60
N ASP A 260 -6.15 -18.28 -13.83
CA ASP A 260 -6.87 -18.02 -12.60
C ASP A 260 -5.89 -17.89 -11.43
N TYR A 261 -6.08 -16.84 -10.62
CA TYR A 261 -5.29 -16.53 -9.43
C TYR A 261 -6.18 -16.41 -8.21
N HIS A 262 -5.61 -16.76 -7.06
CA HIS A 262 -6.23 -16.65 -5.75
C HIS A 262 -5.30 -15.88 -4.81
N ILE A 263 -5.88 -14.97 -4.01
CA ILE A 263 -5.18 -14.33 -2.88
C ILE A 263 -6.06 -14.41 -1.62
N ASN A 264 -5.44 -14.70 -0.47
CA ASN A 264 -6.09 -14.75 0.83
C ASN A 264 -6.28 -13.35 1.44
N ILE A 265 -6.66 -12.37 0.61
CA ILE A 265 -6.90 -10.98 0.99
C ILE A 265 -8.12 -10.49 0.21
N GLY A 266 -9.11 -9.93 0.92
CA GLY A 266 -10.34 -9.41 0.32
C GLY A 266 -10.20 -7.97 -0.16
N GLY A 267 -11.21 -7.52 -0.93
CA GLY A 267 -11.30 -6.15 -1.41
C GLY A 267 -10.67 -5.91 -2.78
N LEU A 268 -11.40 -5.18 -3.61
CA LEU A 268 -11.05 -4.94 -5.02
C LEU A 268 -9.67 -4.26 -5.18
N TYR A 269 -9.35 -3.31 -4.29
CA TYR A 269 -8.07 -2.61 -4.29
C TYR A 269 -6.86 -3.55 -4.10
N ASN A 270 -7.04 -4.71 -3.44
CA ASN A 270 -5.99 -5.70 -3.27
C ASN A 270 -5.75 -6.53 -4.54
N ILE A 271 -6.75 -6.65 -5.42
CA ILE A 271 -6.56 -7.24 -6.74
C ILE A 271 -5.64 -6.36 -7.59
N TYR A 272 -5.71 -5.01 -7.51
CA TYR A 272 -4.74 -4.13 -8.16
C TYR A 272 -3.31 -4.35 -7.64
N ASN A 273 -3.15 -4.54 -6.32
CA ASN A 273 -1.84 -4.84 -5.74
C ASN A 273 -1.28 -6.18 -6.24
N ALA A 274 -2.13 -7.21 -6.34
CA ALA A 274 -1.77 -8.51 -6.90
C ALA A 274 -1.47 -8.43 -8.40
N LEU A 275 -2.28 -7.69 -9.17
CA LEU A 275 -2.07 -7.47 -10.60
C LEU A 275 -0.72 -6.78 -10.85
N ALA A 276 -0.36 -5.76 -10.07
CA ALA A 276 0.94 -5.12 -10.15
C ALA A 276 2.08 -6.12 -9.88
N ALA A 277 1.93 -7.00 -8.86
CA ALA A 277 2.91 -8.03 -8.56
C ALA A 277 3.03 -9.10 -9.68
N VAL A 278 1.89 -9.53 -10.27
CA VAL A 278 1.88 -10.41 -11.46
C VAL A 278 2.57 -9.73 -12.64
N SER A 279 2.35 -8.43 -12.83
CA SER A 279 2.98 -7.67 -13.91
C SER A 279 4.51 -7.59 -13.75
N VAL A 280 4.99 -7.41 -12.50
CA VAL A 280 6.44 -7.50 -12.21
C VAL A 280 6.96 -8.91 -12.50
N ALA A 281 6.23 -9.95 -12.09
CA ALA A 281 6.59 -11.33 -12.40
C ALA A 281 6.68 -11.58 -13.92
N GLY A 282 5.73 -11.02 -14.67
CA GLY A 282 5.75 -11.06 -16.14
C GLY A 282 6.97 -10.35 -16.75
N PHE A 283 7.41 -9.21 -16.20
CA PHE A 283 8.65 -8.53 -16.60
C PHE A 283 9.87 -9.44 -16.44
N PHE A 284 9.90 -10.29 -15.41
CA PHE A 284 10.96 -11.28 -15.19
C PHE A 284 10.74 -12.62 -15.89
N GLY A 285 9.65 -12.80 -16.65
CA GLY A 285 9.34 -14.04 -17.36
C GLY A 285 8.93 -15.21 -16.43
N VAL A 286 8.42 -14.91 -15.23
CA VAL A 286 7.98 -15.93 -14.27
C VAL A 286 6.70 -16.60 -14.75
N GLN A 287 6.66 -17.92 -14.69
CA GLN A 287 5.51 -18.73 -15.13
C GLN A 287 4.33 -18.65 -14.14
N ALA A 288 3.09 -18.78 -14.64
CA ALA A 288 1.88 -18.65 -13.85
C ALA A 288 1.83 -19.55 -12.61
N GLU A 289 2.29 -20.79 -12.72
CA GLU A 289 2.29 -21.74 -11.59
C GLU A 289 3.21 -21.30 -10.44
N VAL A 290 4.35 -20.68 -10.76
CA VAL A 290 5.25 -20.11 -9.75
C VAL A 290 4.64 -18.88 -9.09
N ILE A 291 3.90 -18.06 -9.86
CA ILE A 291 3.16 -16.91 -9.32
C ILE A 291 2.11 -17.37 -8.31
N LYS A 292 1.33 -18.42 -8.65
CA LYS A 292 0.34 -19.01 -7.73
C LYS A 292 0.98 -19.48 -6.43
N GLN A 293 2.09 -20.22 -6.51
CA GLN A 293 2.86 -20.66 -5.34
C GLN A 293 3.35 -19.48 -4.49
N GLY A 294 3.80 -18.39 -5.13
CA GLY A 294 4.20 -17.17 -4.43
C GLY A 294 3.05 -16.52 -3.67
N PHE A 295 1.84 -16.50 -4.23
CA PHE A 295 0.65 -15.99 -3.54
C PHE A 295 0.25 -16.88 -2.37
N ASP A 296 0.24 -18.21 -2.52
CA ASP A 296 -0.11 -19.18 -1.47
C ASP A 296 0.83 -19.09 -0.26
N ARG A 297 2.09 -18.79 -0.50
CA ARG A 297 3.12 -18.65 0.55
C ARG A 297 3.24 -17.24 1.12
N SER A 298 2.56 -16.27 0.52
CA SER A 298 2.59 -14.88 1.00
C SER A 298 2.03 -14.81 2.41
N ARG A 299 2.85 -14.33 3.34
CA ARG A 299 2.45 -14.14 4.74
C ARG A 299 1.55 -12.90 4.86
N ALA A 300 0.74 -12.89 5.92
CA ALA A 300 -0.01 -11.70 6.28
C ALA A 300 0.92 -10.48 6.39
N VAL A 301 0.56 -9.39 5.72
CA VAL A 301 1.34 -8.15 5.75
C VAL A 301 0.83 -7.27 6.87
N PHE A 302 1.74 -6.68 7.62
CA PHE A 302 1.46 -5.78 8.73
C PHE A 302 0.38 -4.73 8.39
N GLY A 303 -0.72 -4.73 9.17
CA GLY A 303 -1.84 -3.80 9.02
C GLY A 303 -2.64 -3.96 7.71
N ARG A 304 -2.44 -5.04 6.96
CA ARG A 304 -3.17 -5.33 5.72
C ARG A 304 -4.09 -6.54 5.94
N GLN A 305 -5.27 -6.31 6.54
CA GLN A 305 -6.23 -7.34 6.94
C GLN A 305 -5.62 -8.38 7.90
N GLU A 306 -4.92 -7.89 8.90
CA GLU A 306 -4.34 -8.74 9.93
C GLU A 306 -5.45 -9.34 10.81
N THR A 307 -5.50 -10.67 10.89
CA THR A 307 -6.51 -11.39 11.67
C THR A 307 -5.91 -11.99 12.95
N PHE A 308 -6.57 -11.78 14.07
CA PHE A 308 -6.19 -12.28 15.39
C PHE A 308 -7.45 -12.46 16.28
N LYS A 309 -7.26 -12.96 17.50
CA LYS A 309 -8.36 -13.12 18.45
C LYS A 309 -8.22 -12.18 19.66
N ILE A 310 -9.35 -11.61 20.06
CA ILE A 310 -9.51 -10.91 21.35
C ILE A 310 -10.55 -11.66 22.15
N GLY A 311 -10.13 -12.48 23.12
CA GLY A 311 -11.02 -13.45 23.78
C GLY A 311 -11.51 -14.50 22.81
N ASP A 312 -12.82 -14.65 22.66
CA ASP A 312 -13.49 -15.53 21.70
C ASP A 312 -13.78 -14.86 20.34
N LYS A 313 -13.54 -13.54 20.24
CA LYS A 313 -13.84 -12.75 19.02
C LYS A 313 -12.74 -12.86 17.99
N GLU A 314 -13.11 -13.09 16.75
CA GLU A 314 -12.21 -12.99 15.62
C GLU A 314 -12.14 -11.53 15.12
N CYS A 315 -10.96 -10.93 15.16
CA CYS A 315 -10.74 -9.53 14.84
C CYS A 315 -9.95 -9.39 13.56
N THR A 316 -10.33 -8.42 12.72
CA THR A 316 -9.56 -8.03 11.52
C THR A 316 -9.18 -6.57 11.63
N LEU A 317 -7.86 -6.29 11.64
CA LEU A 317 -7.29 -4.95 11.70
C LEU A 317 -6.90 -4.48 10.30
N VAL A 318 -7.37 -3.29 9.92
CA VAL A 318 -7.14 -2.68 8.62
C VAL A 318 -6.63 -1.26 8.79
N LEU A 319 -5.48 -0.96 8.20
CA LEU A 319 -4.92 0.39 8.16
C LEU A 319 -5.73 1.28 7.21
N ILE A 320 -6.16 2.43 7.72
CA ILE A 320 -6.74 3.53 6.94
C ILE A 320 -5.90 4.80 7.16
N LYS A 321 -5.71 5.62 6.11
CA LYS A 321 -4.90 6.84 6.23
C LYS A 321 -5.32 7.98 5.30
N ASN A 322 -6.26 7.73 4.40
CA ASN A 322 -6.78 8.71 3.45
C ASN A 322 -8.20 8.32 3.00
N PRO A 323 -8.94 9.22 2.30
CA PRO A 323 -10.34 8.98 1.94
C PRO A 323 -10.55 7.70 1.15
N VAL A 324 -9.75 7.49 0.11
CA VAL A 324 -9.88 6.32 -0.79
C VAL A 324 -9.58 5.03 -0.03
N GLY A 325 -8.51 5.00 0.78
CA GLY A 325 -8.17 3.83 1.58
C GLY A 325 -9.25 3.47 2.60
N ALA A 326 -9.85 4.46 3.27
CA ALA A 326 -10.94 4.25 4.22
C ALA A 326 -12.21 3.75 3.51
N THR A 327 -12.61 4.38 2.41
CA THR A 327 -13.77 3.94 1.60
C THR A 327 -13.59 2.50 1.13
N GLN A 328 -12.41 2.14 0.62
CA GLN A 328 -12.14 0.77 0.16
C GLN A 328 -12.12 -0.25 1.30
N ALA A 329 -11.66 0.13 2.50
CA ALA A 329 -11.76 -0.72 3.68
C ALA A 329 -13.22 -0.94 4.09
N ILE A 330 -14.06 0.09 4.01
CA ILE A 330 -15.51 0.01 4.29
C ILE A 330 -16.21 -0.88 3.24
N GLU A 331 -15.92 -0.71 1.96
CA GLU A 331 -16.46 -1.57 0.90
C GLU A 331 -16.06 -3.04 1.08
N MET A 332 -14.84 -3.29 1.53
CA MET A 332 -14.38 -4.65 1.81
C MET A 332 -15.12 -5.28 2.99
N ILE A 333 -15.28 -4.57 4.11
CA ILE A 333 -16.01 -5.12 5.28
C ILE A 333 -17.50 -5.32 4.98
N LYS A 334 -18.09 -4.56 4.08
CA LYS A 334 -19.46 -4.73 3.59
C LYS A 334 -19.71 -6.10 2.95
N LEU A 335 -18.66 -6.77 2.46
CA LEU A 335 -18.73 -8.12 1.90
C LEU A 335 -18.81 -9.21 2.98
N ALA A 336 -18.74 -8.87 4.28
CA ALA A 336 -18.86 -9.85 5.35
C ALA A 336 -20.30 -10.41 5.40
N PRO A 337 -20.47 -11.76 5.39
CA PRO A 337 -21.79 -12.37 5.32
C PRO A 337 -22.48 -12.53 6.70
N TYR A 338 -22.02 -11.83 7.71
CA TYR A 338 -22.45 -11.95 9.11
C TYR A 338 -22.41 -10.60 9.83
N PRO A 339 -23.18 -10.42 10.91
CA PRO A 339 -23.07 -9.26 11.78
C PRO A 339 -21.69 -9.18 12.43
N PHE A 340 -21.18 -7.97 12.56
CA PHE A 340 -19.90 -7.70 13.20
C PHE A 340 -19.92 -6.38 13.95
N SER A 341 -19.03 -6.22 14.91
CA SER A 341 -18.76 -4.93 15.53
C SER A 341 -17.68 -4.17 14.77
N LEU A 342 -17.79 -2.84 14.76
CA LEU A 342 -16.84 -1.96 14.11
C LEU A 342 -16.14 -1.08 15.12
N SER A 343 -14.83 -1.00 15.08
CA SER A 343 -14.03 0.00 15.80
C SER A 343 -13.31 0.88 14.81
N VAL A 344 -13.37 2.20 14.96
CA VAL A 344 -12.62 3.15 14.15
C VAL A 344 -11.71 3.95 15.05
N LEU A 345 -10.40 3.76 14.88
CA LEU A 345 -9.35 4.33 15.73
C LEU A 345 -8.61 5.44 14.97
N LEU A 346 -8.80 6.68 15.39
CA LEU A 346 -8.24 7.86 14.75
C LEU A 346 -7.17 8.52 15.62
N ASN A 347 -5.93 8.52 15.16
CA ASN A 347 -4.86 9.37 15.67
C ASN A 347 -4.48 10.43 14.63
N ALA A 348 -3.79 11.49 15.09
CA ALA A 348 -3.25 12.56 14.27
C ALA A 348 -1.82 12.89 14.71
N ASN A 349 -1.01 11.86 14.90
CA ASN A 349 0.41 12.02 15.18
C ASN A 349 1.17 12.35 13.87
N TYR A 350 2.39 12.83 13.98
CA TYR A 350 3.19 13.22 12.80
C TYR A 350 3.25 12.14 11.70
N ALA A 351 3.27 10.85 12.09
CA ALA A 351 3.33 9.75 11.13
C ALA A 351 1.96 9.42 10.47
N ASP A 352 0.84 9.88 11.06
CA ASP A 352 -0.50 9.73 10.48
C ASP A 352 -0.84 10.86 9.51
N GLY A 353 -0.14 11.99 9.59
CA GLY A 353 -0.58 13.29 9.11
C GLY A 353 -1.39 14.03 10.19
N ILE A 354 -1.10 15.32 10.35
CA ILE A 354 -1.75 16.14 11.40
C ILE A 354 -3.20 16.48 11.01
N ASP A 355 -3.44 16.60 9.70
CA ASP A 355 -4.77 16.91 9.16
C ASP A 355 -5.64 15.66 9.13
N THR A 356 -6.73 15.71 9.91
CA THR A 356 -7.76 14.65 9.96
C THR A 356 -8.97 14.95 9.07
N SER A 357 -8.98 16.08 8.36
CA SER A 357 -10.14 16.49 7.54
C SER A 357 -10.53 15.48 6.47
N TRP A 358 -9.58 14.63 6.05
CA TRP A 358 -9.81 13.55 5.09
C TRP A 358 -10.93 12.58 5.48
N ILE A 359 -11.26 12.47 6.80
CA ILE A 359 -12.36 11.60 7.23
C ILE A 359 -13.73 12.07 6.69
N TRP A 360 -13.87 13.35 6.32
CA TRP A 360 -15.10 13.90 5.76
C TRP A 360 -15.27 13.57 4.27
N ASP A 361 -14.19 13.25 3.57
CA ASP A 361 -14.21 12.84 2.16
C ASP A 361 -14.33 11.31 2.00
N ALA A 362 -14.08 10.53 3.06
CA ALA A 362 -14.29 9.08 3.07
C ALA A 362 -15.79 8.74 3.20
N ASP A 363 -16.24 7.74 2.46
CA ASP A 363 -17.66 7.35 2.38
C ASP A 363 -18.06 6.47 3.58
N PHE A 364 -18.07 7.07 4.77
CA PHE A 364 -18.59 6.41 5.98
C PHE A 364 -20.11 6.22 5.95
N GLU A 365 -20.84 6.86 5.05
CA GLU A 365 -22.28 6.71 4.86
C GLU A 365 -22.67 5.25 4.57
N GLN A 366 -21.79 4.50 3.93
CA GLN A 366 -22.02 3.06 3.64
C GLN A 366 -22.23 2.21 4.90
N ILE A 367 -21.74 2.62 6.08
CA ILE A 367 -21.94 1.85 7.32
C ILE A 367 -23.43 1.73 7.69
N THR A 368 -24.27 2.69 7.27
CA THR A 368 -25.72 2.64 7.51
C THR A 368 -26.44 1.52 6.77
N GLN A 369 -25.77 0.91 5.78
CA GLN A 369 -26.28 -0.19 4.97
C GLN A 369 -25.84 -1.57 5.50
N MET A 370 -25.11 -1.62 6.63
CA MET A 370 -24.54 -2.83 7.20
C MET A 370 -25.24 -3.19 8.51
N ASP A 371 -25.27 -4.49 8.83
CA ASP A 371 -25.72 -4.95 10.14
C ASP A 371 -24.59 -4.86 11.17
N ILE A 372 -24.42 -3.64 11.72
CA ILE A 372 -23.43 -3.33 12.74
C ILE A 372 -24.19 -3.01 14.04
N PRO A 373 -24.18 -3.88 15.06
CA PRO A 373 -24.91 -3.62 16.31
C PRO A 373 -24.32 -2.44 17.09
N GLU A 374 -23.01 -2.24 17.03
CA GLU A 374 -22.29 -1.22 17.79
C GLU A 374 -21.03 -0.76 17.07
N ILE A 375 -20.72 0.54 17.19
CA ILE A 375 -19.49 1.15 16.67
C ILE A 375 -18.71 1.78 17.82
N ASN A 376 -17.41 1.47 17.93
CA ASN A 376 -16.48 2.10 18.85
C ASN A 376 -15.67 3.15 18.13
N ALA A 377 -15.70 4.39 18.62
CA ALA A 377 -14.88 5.49 18.15
C ALA A 377 -13.72 5.69 19.13
N GLY A 378 -12.49 5.37 18.73
CA GLY A 378 -11.33 5.37 19.62
C GLY A 378 -10.12 6.13 19.08
N GLY A 379 -9.07 6.19 19.91
CA GLY A 379 -7.83 6.89 19.60
C GLY A 379 -7.79 8.34 20.10
N VAL A 380 -6.68 9.02 19.85
CA VAL A 380 -6.44 10.40 20.31
C VAL A 380 -7.52 11.37 19.81
N ARG A 381 -8.06 11.10 18.62
CA ARG A 381 -9.12 11.89 17.97
C ARG A 381 -10.49 11.21 18.00
N HIS A 382 -10.76 10.43 19.08
CA HIS A 382 -12.01 9.69 19.22
C HIS A 382 -13.28 10.55 19.03
N SER A 383 -13.30 11.79 19.56
CA SER A 383 -14.46 12.68 19.43
C SER A 383 -14.68 13.17 18.01
N GLU A 384 -13.60 13.35 17.22
CA GLU A 384 -13.72 13.76 15.80
C GLU A 384 -14.33 12.63 14.96
N ILE A 385 -13.82 11.42 15.11
CA ILE A 385 -14.36 10.28 14.37
C ILE A 385 -15.78 9.92 14.84
N ALA A 386 -16.08 10.02 16.12
CA ALA A 386 -17.44 9.82 16.63
C ALA A 386 -18.42 10.83 16.03
N ARG A 387 -18.01 12.11 15.93
CA ARG A 387 -18.80 13.15 15.25
C ARG A 387 -19.02 12.81 13.78
N ARG A 388 -17.97 12.38 13.07
CA ARG A 388 -18.09 11.97 11.65
C ARG A 388 -19.07 10.81 11.49
N LEU A 389 -18.99 9.81 12.35
CA LEU A 389 -19.87 8.64 12.32
C LEU A 389 -21.35 9.03 12.59
N ARG A 390 -21.62 9.95 13.53
CA ARG A 390 -22.98 10.44 13.77
C ARG A 390 -23.59 11.18 12.57
N VAL A 391 -22.77 11.92 11.83
CA VAL A 391 -23.22 12.65 10.63
C VAL A 391 -23.64 11.73 9.50
N THR A 392 -23.18 10.46 9.47
CA THR A 392 -23.64 9.49 8.47
C THR A 392 -25.12 9.14 8.58
N GLY A 393 -25.77 9.46 9.71
CA GLY A 393 -27.13 9.01 10.03
C GLY A 393 -27.18 7.67 10.76
N TYR A 394 -26.04 7.11 11.12
CA TYR A 394 -25.98 5.91 11.98
C TYR A 394 -26.49 6.25 13.39
N PRO A 395 -27.28 5.36 14.08
CA PRO A 395 -27.88 5.67 15.37
C PRO A 395 -26.84 6.08 16.41
N ALA A 396 -26.99 7.29 16.96
CA ALA A 396 -25.98 7.89 17.84
C ALA A 396 -25.80 7.10 19.14
N GLU A 397 -26.86 6.46 19.63
CA GLU A 397 -26.85 5.61 20.81
C GLU A 397 -26.05 4.31 20.65
N LYS A 398 -25.76 3.92 19.42
CA LYS A 398 -24.91 2.76 19.07
C LYS A 398 -23.46 3.14 18.86
N ILE A 399 -23.09 4.41 19.00
CA ILE A 399 -21.70 4.90 18.85
C ILE A 399 -21.15 5.18 20.24
N THR A 400 -20.14 4.44 20.65
CA THR A 400 -19.45 4.59 21.93
C THR A 400 -18.09 5.27 21.73
N GLU A 401 -17.87 6.40 22.42
CA GLU A 401 -16.59 7.11 22.41
C GLU A 401 -15.68 6.57 23.48
N MET A 402 -14.42 6.29 23.15
CA MET A 402 -13.42 5.74 24.06
C MET A 402 -12.07 6.41 23.81
N ALA A 403 -11.55 7.15 24.79
CA ALA A 403 -10.24 7.78 24.68
C ALA A 403 -9.09 6.76 24.75
N GLU A 404 -9.27 5.73 25.58
CA GLU A 404 -8.22 4.75 25.85
C GLU A 404 -8.40 3.49 24.98
N LEU A 405 -7.36 3.08 24.26
CA LEU A 405 -7.39 1.87 23.43
C LEU A 405 -7.64 0.59 24.24
N LYS A 406 -7.29 0.60 25.52
CA LYS A 406 -7.58 -0.52 26.42
C LYS A 406 -9.09 -0.70 26.65
N GLU A 407 -9.85 0.41 26.71
CA GLU A 407 -11.32 0.35 26.80
C GLU A 407 -11.92 -0.24 25.53
N VAL A 408 -11.39 0.14 24.34
CA VAL A 408 -11.79 -0.46 23.08
C VAL A 408 -11.56 -1.97 23.07
N CYS A 409 -10.38 -2.44 23.50
CA CYS A 409 -10.07 -3.85 23.61
C CYS A 409 -11.04 -4.60 24.56
N GLN A 410 -11.34 -4.01 25.71
CA GLN A 410 -12.30 -4.58 26.68
C GLN A 410 -13.72 -4.62 26.09
N ARG A 411 -14.13 -3.57 25.38
CA ARG A 411 -15.45 -3.51 24.76
C ARG A 411 -15.61 -4.58 23.68
N ILE A 412 -14.59 -4.79 22.85
CA ILE A 412 -14.60 -5.87 21.85
C ILE A 412 -14.80 -7.24 22.51
N LYS A 413 -14.15 -7.50 23.66
CA LYS A 413 -14.36 -8.75 24.43
C LYS A 413 -15.81 -8.96 24.89
N GLN A 414 -16.53 -7.87 25.16
CA GLN A 414 -17.89 -7.88 25.72
C GLN A 414 -18.99 -7.87 24.66
N GLN A 415 -18.67 -7.55 23.41
CA GLN A 415 -19.66 -7.48 22.34
C GLN A 415 -20.25 -8.85 22.01
N GLU A 416 -21.53 -8.87 21.60
CA GLU A 416 -22.24 -10.11 21.28
C GLU A 416 -21.77 -10.74 19.96
N THR A 417 -21.32 -9.89 18.99
CA THR A 417 -20.88 -10.39 17.69
C THR A 417 -19.60 -11.22 17.79
N PRO A 418 -19.49 -12.35 17.07
CA PRO A 418 -18.28 -13.18 17.08
C PRO A 418 -17.13 -12.56 16.28
N HIS A 419 -17.43 -11.55 15.45
CA HIS A 419 -16.45 -10.88 14.58
C HIS A 419 -16.37 -9.39 14.89
N ALA A 420 -15.16 -8.82 14.79
CA ALA A 420 -14.90 -7.40 14.92
C ALA A 420 -13.96 -6.90 13.83
N TYR A 421 -14.30 -5.79 13.18
CA TYR A 421 -13.39 -5.05 12.31
C TYR A 421 -12.85 -3.83 13.02
N ILE A 422 -11.56 -3.58 12.83
CA ILE A 422 -10.85 -2.45 13.44
C ILE A 422 -10.18 -1.67 12.32
N LEU A 423 -10.74 -0.50 12.00
CA LEU A 423 -10.15 0.45 11.06
C LEU A 423 -9.31 1.43 11.85
N ALA A 424 -8.01 1.51 11.60
CA ALA A 424 -7.11 2.32 12.40
C ALA A 424 -6.13 3.13 11.56
N THR A 425 -5.84 4.36 11.98
CA THR A 425 -4.71 5.11 11.43
C THR A 425 -3.39 4.51 11.89
N TYR A 426 -2.28 4.88 11.27
CA TYR A 426 -1.00 4.18 11.43
C TYR A 426 -0.52 4.11 12.88
N THR A 427 -0.50 5.24 13.60
CA THR A 427 -0.03 5.21 15.00
C THR A 427 -1.06 4.59 15.94
N ALA A 428 -2.37 4.77 15.69
CA ALA A 428 -3.41 4.08 16.43
C ALA A 428 -3.30 2.55 16.27
N MET A 429 -3.02 2.09 15.07
CA MET A 429 -2.76 0.68 14.79
C MET A 429 -1.54 0.15 15.55
N LEU A 430 -0.42 0.89 15.54
CA LEU A 430 0.80 0.51 16.27
C LEU A 430 0.56 0.41 17.77
N GLU A 431 -0.07 1.44 18.35
CA GLU A 431 -0.40 1.49 19.78
C GLU A 431 -1.36 0.37 20.19
N PHE A 432 -2.38 0.11 19.37
CA PHE A 432 -3.32 -0.99 19.61
C PHE A 432 -2.64 -2.36 19.54
N ARG A 433 -1.76 -2.56 18.56
CA ARG A 433 -0.96 -3.79 18.46
C ARG A 433 0.00 -3.96 19.63
N GLU A 434 0.64 -2.88 20.10
CA GLU A 434 1.50 -2.93 21.27
C GLU A 434 0.71 -3.37 22.51
N LEU A 435 -0.51 -2.83 22.70
CA LEU A 435 -1.43 -3.24 23.75
C LEU A 435 -1.78 -4.73 23.65
N LEU A 436 -2.13 -5.21 22.46
CA LEU A 436 -2.46 -6.63 22.22
C LEU A 436 -1.27 -7.56 22.50
N ALA A 437 -0.06 -7.14 22.16
CA ALA A 437 1.16 -7.89 22.45
C ALA A 437 1.48 -7.93 23.95
N GLN A 438 1.24 -6.83 24.68
CA GLN A 438 1.37 -6.78 26.14
C GLN A 438 0.36 -7.71 26.83
N GLU A 439 -0.84 -7.86 26.28
CA GLU A 439 -1.88 -8.78 26.75
C GLU A 439 -1.68 -10.23 26.21
N HIS A 440 -0.58 -10.52 25.52
CA HIS A 440 -0.27 -11.82 24.91
C HIS A 440 -1.32 -12.34 23.90
N LEU A 441 -2.04 -11.45 23.24
CA LEU A 441 -3.07 -11.78 22.26
C LEU A 441 -2.51 -11.91 20.82
N ILE A 442 -1.37 -11.28 20.57
CA ILE A 442 -0.62 -11.37 19.31
C ILE A 442 0.88 -11.46 19.59
N GLU A 443 1.67 -11.89 18.61
CA GLU A 443 3.12 -11.80 18.67
C GLU A 443 3.59 -10.35 18.54
N LYS A 444 4.64 -9.98 19.29
CA LYS A 444 5.17 -8.60 19.32
C LYS A 444 5.82 -8.19 18.01
N GLU A 445 6.46 -9.14 17.31
CA GLU A 445 7.14 -8.89 16.03
C GLU A 445 6.45 -9.69 14.93
N MET A 446 6.09 -9.00 13.84
CA MET A 446 5.79 -9.65 12.56
C MET A 446 7.10 -9.68 11.76
N HIS A 447 7.59 -10.86 11.48
CA HIS A 447 8.80 -11.12 10.68
C HIS A 447 8.56 -10.85 9.18
#